data_a4001e77a74f9494968c4528383669d8
#
_entry.id   a4001e77a74f9494968c4528383669d8
#
_cell.length_a   1.000
_cell.length_b   1.000
_cell.length_c   1.000
_cell.angle_alpha   90.00
_cell.angle_beta   90.00
_cell.angle_gamma   90.00
#
_symmetry.space_group_name_H-M   'P 1'
#
loop_
_entity.id
_entity.type
_entity.pdbx_description
1 polymer ?
#
loop_
_entity_poly.entity_id
_entity_poly.type
_entity_poly.pdbx_seq_one_letter_code
_entity_poly.pdbx_strand_id
1 'polypeptide(L)'
;MKIEHAALYVNDLEKARSFFVNYLGAESNDGYHNPRTGFRSYFLSFDGSARLEIMNKQELADSPKEPARTGYAHIAFSTGSREAVDALTARLKADGYEVISGPRITGDGYYESCIAAVEGNLIELTV
;
A
#
# COMPACT_ATOMS: atom_id res chain seq x y z
N MET A 1 4.18 4.77 23.24
CA MET A 1 4.36 5.36 21.90
C MET A 1 3.79 4.38 20.90
N LYS A 2 3.13 4.83 19.84
CA LYS A 2 2.55 3.97 18.78
C LYS A 2 2.76 4.64 17.42
N ILE A 3 2.74 3.84 16.36
CA ILE A 3 2.68 4.39 15.00
C ILE A 3 1.27 4.97 14.81
N GLU A 4 1.19 6.25 14.47
CA GLU A 4 -0.08 6.93 14.21
C GLU A 4 -0.44 6.79 12.74
N HIS A 5 0.50 7.12 11.84
CA HIS A 5 0.35 6.90 10.41
C HIS A 5 1.72 6.73 9.72
N ALA A 6 1.69 6.10 8.56
CA ALA A 6 2.72 6.18 7.53
C ALA A 6 2.21 7.05 6.39
N ALA A 7 3.10 7.63 5.60
CA ALA A 7 2.70 8.50 4.49
C ALA A 7 3.38 8.09 3.18
N LEU A 8 2.63 8.21 2.07
CA LEU A 8 3.03 7.81 0.74
C LEU A 8 2.68 8.91 -0.27
N TYR A 9 3.67 9.42 -1.01
CA TYR A 9 3.40 10.25 -2.18
C TYR A 9 3.03 9.40 -3.39
N VAL A 10 2.00 9.83 -4.11
CA VAL A 10 1.52 9.19 -5.35
C VAL A 10 1.21 10.26 -6.41
N ASN A 11 1.37 9.93 -7.67
CA ASN A 11 1.02 10.82 -8.79
C ASN A 11 -0.50 10.84 -9.02
N ASP A 12 -1.14 9.67 -9.01
CA ASP A 12 -2.58 9.51 -9.16
C ASP A 12 -3.25 9.19 -7.82
N LEU A 13 -3.68 10.24 -7.12
CA LEU A 13 -4.24 10.13 -5.78
C LEU A 13 -5.55 9.34 -5.75
N GLU A 14 -6.42 9.51 -6.77
CA GLU A 14 -7.72 8.83 -6.82
C GLU A 14 -7.57 7.35 -7.16
N LYS A 15 -6.64 7.02 -8.05
CA LYS A 15 -6.32 5.61 -8.36
C LYS A 15 -5.72 4.91 -7.15
N ALA A 16 -4.82 5.57 -6.43
CA ALA A 16 -4.25 5.05 -5.19
C ALA A 16 -5.32 4.81 -4.13
N ARG A 17 -6.20 5.79 -3.90
CA ARG A 17 -7.34 5.65 -2.99
C ARG A 17 -8.20 4.45 -3.35
N SER A 18 -8.59 4.33 -4.63
CA SER A 18 -9.41 3.23 -5.13
C SER A 18 -8.74 1.87 -4.92
N PHE A 19 -7.43 1.79 -5.09
CA PHE A 19 -6.68 0.55 -4.83
C PHE A 19 -6.84 0.09 -3.39
N PHE A 20 -6.52 0.95 -2.43
CA PHE A 20 -6.57 0.58 -1.01
C PHE A 20 -7.99 0.29 -0.54
N VAL A 21 -8.99 1.03 -1.02
CA VAL A 21 -10.41 0.78 -0.70
C VAL A 21 -10.88 -0.57 -1.28
N ASN A 22 -10.62 -0.83 -2.56
CA ASN A 22 -11.20 -1.99 -3.25
C ASN A 22 -10.49 -3.31 -2.95
N TYR A 23 -9.18 -3.28 -2.71
CA TYR A 23 -8.41 -4.51 -2.47
C TYR A 23 -8.15 -4.78 -1.00
N LEU A 24 -7.91 -3.73 -0.21
CA LEU A 24 -7.49 -3.85 1.18
C LEU A 24 -8.56 -3.41 2.19
N GLY A 25 -9.76 -3.05 1.71
CA GLY A 25 -10.88 -2.69 2.56
C GLY A 25 -10.69 -1.41 3.36
N ALA A 26 -9.82 -0.50 2.88
CA ALA A 26 -9.59 0.76 3.57
C ALA A 26 -10.84 1.64 3.61
N GLU A 27 -11.06 2.30 4.73
CA GLU A 27 -12.00 3.42 4.86
C GLU A 27 -11.26 4.73 4.63
N SER A 28 -11.73 5.52 3.67
CA SER A 28 -11.12 6.81 3.32
C SER A 28 -11.91 7.95 3.94
N ASN A 29 -11.20 8.96 4.48
CA ASN A 29 -11.83 10.23 4.81
C ASN A 29 -12.22 11.01 3.53
N ASP A 30 -12.84 12.19 3.69
CA ASP A 30 -13.26 13.06 2.58
C ASP A 30 -12.10 13.77 1.87
N GLY A 31 -10.90 13.69 2.45
CA GLY A 31 -9.69 14.28 1.90
C GLY A 31 -9.44 15.72 2.34
N TYR A 32 -8.22 16.16 2.03
CA TYR A 32 -7.78 17.54 2.25
C TYR A 32 -7.21 18.12 0.96
N HIS A 33 -7.48 19.40 0.72
CA HIS A 33 -6.91 20.15 -0.40
C HIS A 33 -6.46 21.53 0.05
N ASN A 34 -5.21 21.87 -0.21
CA ASN A 34 -4.70 23.22 -0.03
C ASN A 34 -4.60 23.91 -1.41
N PRO A 35 -5.50 24.87 -1.72
CA PRO A 35 -5.55 25.49 -3.05
C PRO A 35 -4.34 26.40 -3.34
N ARG A 36 -3.61 26.85 -2.32
CA ARG A 36 -2.41 27.68 -2.52
C ARG A 36 -1.19 26.88 -2.94
N THR A 37 -1.05 25.66 -2.41
CA THR A 37 0.12 24.78 -2.65
C THR A 37 -0.18 23.66 -3.62
N GLY A 38 -1.45 23.40 -3.92
CA GLY A 38 -1.88 22.23 -4.68
C GLY A 38 -1.75 20.91 -3.93
N PHE A 39 -1.36 20.92 -2.64
CA PHE A 39 -1.27 19.72 -1.83
C PHE A 39 -2.65 19.09 -1.62
N ARG A 40 -2.73 17.78 -1.79
CA ARG A 40 -3.93 16.97 -1.55
C ARG A 40 -3.56 15.71 -0.79
N SER A 41 -4.44 15.25 0.10
CA SER A 41 -4.25 13.96 0.77
C SER A 41 -5.57 13.30 1.14
N TYR A 42 -5.50 11.97 1.33
CA TYR A 42 -6.50 11.16 2.01
C TYR A 42 -5.85 10.39 3.14
N PHE A 43 -6.56 10.29 4.26
CA PHE A 43 -6.25 9.33 5.31
C PHE A 43 -7.09 8.07 5.12
N LEU A 44 -6.41 6.94 5.11
CA LEU A 44 -6.98 5.61 4.96
C LEU A 44 -6.85 4.87 6.29
N SER A 45 -7.97 4.39 6.80
CA SER A 45 -8.06 3.61 8.04
C SER A 45 -8.32 2.15 7.71
N PHE A 46 -7.78 1.26 8.54
CA PHE A 46 -7.93 -0.18 8.49
C PHE A 46 -8.41 -0.65 9.87
N ASP A 47 -8.60 -1.95 10.07
CA ASP A 47 -9.05 -2.49 11.37
C ASP A 47 -8.08 -2.22 12.54
N GLY A 48 -6.84 -1.88 12.24
CA GLY A 48 -5.83 -1.49 13.24
C GLY A 48 -5.86 -0.02 13.62
N SER A 49 -4.95 0.39 14.50
CA SER A 49 -4.85 1.78 14.96
C SER A 49 -3.96 2.68 14.08
N ALA A 50 -3.09 2.11 13.27
CA ALA A 50 -2.23 2.85 12.34
C ALA A 50 -3.00 3.18 11.06
N ARG A 51 -2.80 4.40 10.53
CA ARG A 51 -3.40 4.86 9.29
C ARG A 51 -2.35 4.95 8.19
N LEU A 52 -2.80 5.04 6.94
CA LEU A 52 -1.97 5.40 5.80
C LEU A 52 -2.45 6.75 5.24
N GLU A 53 -1.56 7.73 5.14
CA GLU A 53 -1.82 8.95 4.41
C GLU A 53 -1.28 8.81 2.98
N ILE A 54 -2.16 8.92 2.00
CA ILE A 54 -1.75 9.03 0.60
C ILE A 54 -1.81 10.49 0.18
N MET A 55 -0.74 10.98 -0.43
CA MET A 55 -0.53 12.41 -0.67
C MET A 55 -0.13 12.68 -2.12
N ASN A 56 -0.53 13.85 -2.59
CA ASN A 56 -0.06 14.41 -3.85
C ASN A 56 0.27 15.88 -3.69
N LYS A 57 1.25 16.36 -4.44
CA LYS A 57 1.57 17.78 -4.58
C LYS A 57 2.13 18.04 -5.98
N GLN A 58 2.18 19.31 -6.37
CA GLN A 58 2.88 19.71 -7.59
C GLN A 58 4.37 19.35 -7.48
N GLU A 59 4.98 19.02 -8.62
CA GLU A 59 6.42 18.78 -8.73
C GLU A 59 6.95 17.58 -7.93
N LEU A 60 6.19 16.47 -7.89
CA LEU A 60 6.73 15.20 -7.39
C LEU A 60 7.81 14.69 -8.35
N ALA A 61 8.99 14.40 -7.83
CA ALA A 61 10.02 13.71 -8.57
C ALA A 61 9.77 12.20 -8.54
N ASP A 62 9.59 11.58 -9.71
CA ASP A 62 9.59 10.13 -9.83
C ASP A 62 11.03 9.61 -9.73
N SER A 63 11.25 8.74 -8.77
CA SER A 63 12.54 8.05 -8.61
C SER A 63 12.35 6.55 -8.89
N PRO A 64 13.34 5.89 -9.52
CA PRO A 64 13.32 4.43 -9.64
C PRO A 64 13.11 3.77 -8.27
N LYS A 65 12.21 2.80 -8.24
CA LYS A 65 11.90 2.05 -7.00
C LYS A 65 12.70 0.75 -6.97
N GLU A 66 14.03 0.91 -6.86
CA GLU A 66 14.94 -0.22 -6.74
C GLU A 66 14.60 -1.07 -5.50
N PRO A 67 14.37 -2.39 -5.64
CA PRO A 67 13.97 -3.25 -4.51
C PRO A 67 15.00 -3.27 -3.39
N ALA A 68 16.29 -3.25 -3.72
CA ALA A 68 17.40 -3.30 -2.77
C ALA A 68 17.99 -1.91 -2.54
N ARG A 69 17.27 -1.05 -1.83
CA ARG A 69 17.71 0.29 -1.46
C ARG A 69 17.52 0.54 0.04
N THR A 70 18.27 1.47 0.59
CA THR A 70 18.02 1.95 1.96
C THR A 70 16.71 2.75 2.02
N GLY A 71 16.03 2.73 3.17
CA GLY A 71 14.75 3.40 3.41
C GLY A 71 13.60 2.42 3.57
N TYR A 72 12.36 2.91 3.49
CA TYR A 72 11.18 2.07 3.57
C TYR A 72 11.10 1.15 2.35
N ALA A 73 10.99 -0.17 2.61
CA ALA A 73 10.91 -1.19 1.56
C ALA A 73 9.46 -1.44 1.14
N HIS A 74 8.58 -1.74 2.10
CA HIS A 74 7.17 -2.08 1.89
C HIS A 74 6.31 -1.69 3.09
N ILE A 75 4.99 -1.81 2.92
CA ILE A 75 4.01 -1.82 4.00
C ILE A 75 3.36 -3.21 4.00
N ALA A 76 3.34 -3.87 5.16
CA ALA A 76 2.71 -5.17 5.33
C ALA A 76 1.27 -5.02 5.84
N PHE A 77 0.35 -5.81 5.27
CA PHE A 77 -1.05 -5.88 5.64
C PHE A 77 -1.38 -7.31 6.09
N SER A 78 -1.86 -7.46 7.32
CA SER A 78 -2.38 -8.75 7.78
C SER A 78 -3.76 -9.00 7.18
N THR A 79 -3.92 -10.16 6.57
CA THR A 79 -5.18 -10.61 5.95
C THR A 79 -5.97 -11.57 6.83
N GLY A 80 -5.35 -12.01 7.93
CA GLY A 80 -5.96 -12.87 8.94
C GLY A 80 -5.89 -14.37 8.66
N SER A 81 -5.60 -14.82 7.43
CA SER A 81 -5.43 -16.24 7.11
C SER A 81 -4.59 -16.48 5.86
N ARG A 82 -4.05 -17.69 5.70
CA ARG A 82 -3.32 -18.09 4.48
C ARG A 82 -4.21 -18.09 3.24
N GLU A 83 -5.44 -18.55 3.39
CA GLU A 83 -6.44 -18.57 2.32
C GLU A 83 -6.75 -17.15 1.83
N ALA A 84 -6.78 -16.16 2.73
CA ALA A 84 -6.96 -14.76 2.36
C ALA A 84 -5.73 -14.18 1.65
N VAL A 85 -4.51 -14.53 2.07
CA VAL A 85 -3.28 -14.18 1.34
C VAL A 85 -3.33 -14.74 -0.08
N ASP A 86 -3.65 -16.02 -0.24
CA ASP A 86 -3.71 -16.70 -1.54
C ASP A 86 -4.75 -16.07 -2.45
N ALA A 87 -5.97 -15.88 -1.94
CA ALA A 87 -7.09 -15.33 -2.70
C ALA A 87 -6.82 -13.89 -3.17
N LEU A 88 -6.31 -13.04 -2.27
CA LEU A 88 -6.01 -11.63 -2.62
C LEU A 88 -4.82 -11.53 -3.58
N THR A 89 -3.79 -12.35 -3.39
CA THR A 89 -2.64 -12.42 -4.32
C THR A 89 -3.10 -12.84 -5.71
N ALA A 90 -3.94 -13.88 -5.82
CA ALA A 90 -4.47 -14.35 -7.09
C ALA A 90 -5.34 -13.28 -7.77
N ARG A 91 -6.17 -12.56 -7.02
CA ARG A 91 -6.99 -11.46 -7.52
C ARG A 91 -6.15 -10.33 -8.07
N LEU A 92 -5.16 -9.85 -7.30
CA LEU A 92 -4.26 -8.78 -7.72
C LEU A 92 -3.49 -9.17 -8.99
N LYS A 93 -2.98 -10.41 -9.06
CA LYS A 93 -2.31 -10.94 -10.25
C LYS A 93 -3.23 -10.96 -11.47
N ALA A 94 -4.48 -11.41 -11.30
CA ALA A 94 -5.47 -11.43 -12.39
C ALA A 94 -5.82 -10.03 -12.90
N ASP A 95 -5.80 -9.02 -12.01
CA ASP A 95 -6.05 -7.62 -12.34
C ASP A 95 -4.79 -6.89 -12.86
N GLY A 96 -3.68 -7.60 -13.08
CA GLY A 96 -2.48 -7.11 -13.75
C GLY A 96 -1.39 -6.56 -12.83
N TYR A 97 -1.51 -6.71 -11.50
CA TYR A 97 -0.44 -6.37 -10.57
C TYR A 97 0.65 -7.43 -10.57
N GLU A 98 1.90 -6.98 -10.51
CA GLU A 98 3.05 -7.88 -10.49
C GLU A 98 3.23 -8.50 -9.10
N VAL A 99 3.25 -9.83 -9.05
CA VAL A 99 3.61 -10.59 -7.84
C VAL A 99 5.13 -10.76 -7.82
N ILE A 100 5.80 -10.07 -6.94
CA ILE A 100 7.26 -10.10 -6.79
C ILE A 100 7.71 -11.42 -6.17
N SER A 101 6.97 -11.88 -5.14
CA SER A 101 7.24 -13.18 -4.49
C SER A 101 6.00 -13.73 -3.79
N GLY A 102 5.98 -15.06 -3.61
CA GLY A 102 4.93 -15.74 -2.84
C GLY A 102 3.67 -16.06 -3.64
N PRO A 103 2.60 -16.55 -2.97
CA PRO A 103 2.58 -16.87 -1.53
C PRO A 103 3.59 -17.94 -1.14
N ARG A 104 4.26 -17.76 -0.02
CA ARG A 104 5.30 -18.69 0.49
C ARG A 104 5.46 -18.56 2.01
N ILE A 105 6.12 -19.55 2.60
CA ILE A 105 6.63 -19.42 3.98
C ILE A 105 8.04 -18.84 3.88
N THR A 106 8.29 -17.76 4.62
CA THR A 106 9.60 -17.13 4.75
C THR A 106 10.52 -17.91 5.68
N GLY A 107 11.83 -17.61 5.66
CA GLY A 107 12.81 -18.26 6.52
C GLY A 107 12.57 -18.03 8.03
N ASP A 108 11.86 -16.98 8.39
CA ASP A 108 11.43 -16.65 9.76
C ASP A 108 10.00 -17.09 10.08
N GLY A 109 9.34 -17.80 9.16
CA GLY A 109 8.11 -18.53 9.39
C GLY A 109 6.82 -17.77 9.04
N TYR A 110 6.88 -16.58 8.48
CA TYR A 110 5.68 -15.86 8.00
C TYR A 110 5.15 -16.47 6.71
N TYR A 111 3.83 -16.50 6.57
CA TYR A 111 3.19 -16.82 5.29
C TYR A 111 2.78 -15.53 4.61
N GLU A 112 3.37 -15.25 3.46
CA GLU A 112 3.22 -13.95 2.81
C GLU A 112 3.37 -14.00 1.30
N SER A 113 2.92 -12.91 0.66
CA SER A 113 3.27 -12.55 -0.71
C SER A 113 3.66 -11.08 -0.79
N CYS A 114 4.51 -10.73 -1.73
CA CYS A 114 4.92 -9.36 -2.04
C CYS A 114 4.41 -8.95 -3.41
N ILE A 115 3.79 -7.79 -3.49
CA ILE A 115 3.12 -7.26 -4.68
C ILE A 115 3.67 -5.87 -5.01
N ALA A 116 4.01 -5.62 -6.28
CA ALA A 116 4.20 -4.28 -6.78
C ALA A 116 2.82 -3.62 -6.98
N ALA A 117 2.42 -2.84 -6.00
CA ALA A 117 1.08 -2.23 -5.94
C ALA A 117 1.06 -0.83 -6.59
N VAL A 118 0.51 0.14 -5.87
CA VAL A 118 0.32 1.51 -6.36
C VAL A 118 1.65 2.11 -6.81
N GLU A 119 1.74 2.44 -8.10
CA GLU A 119 2.92 3.09 -8.71
C GLU A 119 4.25 2.37 -8.41
N GLY A 120 4.22 1.04 -8.34
CA GLY A 120 5.39 0.21 -8.07
C GLY A 120 5.87 0.20 -6.62
N ASN A 121 5.13 0.82 -5.69
CA ASN A 121 5.41 0.67 -4.27
C ASN A 121 5.03 -0.72 -3.80
N LEU A 122 5.90 -1.34 -3.00
CA LEU A 122 5.69 -2.70 -2.55
C LEU A 122 4.73 -2.76 -1.35
N ILE A 123 3.84 -3.72 -1.40
CA ILE A 123 3.07 -4.17 -0.23
C ILE A 123 3.35 -5.65 0.02
N GLU A 124 3.27 -6.05 1.27
CA GLU A 124 3.19 -7.46 1.65
C GLU A 124 1.80 -7.79 2.17
N LEU A 125 1.31 -8.96 1.78
CA LEU A 125 0.11 -9.57 2.32
C LEU A 125 0.56 -10.71 3.21
N THR A 126 0.25 -10.65 4.49
CA THR A 126 0.67 -11.64 5.48
C THR A 126 -0.51 -12.11 6.34
N VAL A 127 -0.30 -13.18 7.09
CA VAL A 127 -1.30 -13.69 8.05
C VAL A 127 -1.26 -12.89 9.34
#